data_ab7f7a2d93631301d616ca93ce0590ad
#
_entry.id   ab7f7a2d93631301d616ca93ce0590ad
#
_cell.length_a   1.000
_cell.length_b   1.000
_cell.length_c   1.000
_cell.angle_alpha   90.00
_cell.angle_beta   90.00
_cell.angle_gamma   90.00
#
_symmetry.space_group_name_H-M   'P 1'
#
loop_
_entity.id
_entity.type
_entity.pdbx_description
1 polymer ?
#
loop_
_entity_poly.entity_id
_entity_poly.type
_entity_poly.pdbx_seq_one_letter_code
_entity_poly.pdbx_strand_id
1 'polypeptide(L)'
;MKKLDAVAIPLVSISDELCFKLPQGAKVVFVKFFYNSYDDNNIIYIYFEYEEQMNPKAKKEEKERRFKIIDTSEVTKGIDISGYGYVCSFIRKVTAADLPNNEKHYLVYEKKNL
;
A
#
# COMPACT_ATOMS: atom_id res chain seq x y z
N MET A 1 10.25 -13.91 16.97
CA MET A 1 8.91 -14.41 16.55
C MET A 1 8.43 -13.58 15.36
N LYS A 2 8.10 -14.25 14.29
CA LYS A 2 7.60 -13.59 13.09
C LYS A 2 6.13 -13.21 13.27
N LYS A 3 5.80 -11.96 13.02
CA LYS A 3 4.44 -11.45 13.14
C LYS A 3 3.93 -10.86 11.84
N LEU A 4 2.62 -10.92 11.67
CA LEU A 4 1.88 -10.24 10.61
C LEU A 4 1.05 -9.13 11.24
N ASP A 5 1.18 -7.92 10.71
CA ASP A 5 0.43 -6.78 11.19
C ASP A 5 -0.07 -5.95 10.00
N ALA A 6 -0.88 -4.96 10.26
CA ALA A 6 -1.43 -4.09 9.23
C ALA A 6 -1.45 -2.64 9.69
N VAL A 7 -1.24 -1.74 8.74
CA VAL A 7 -1.40 -0.31 8.96
C VAL A 7 -2.51 0.20 8.05
N ALA A 8 -3.39 1.04 8.58
CA ALA A 8 -4.50 1.65 7.85
C ALA A 8 -4.14 3.10 7.53
N ILE A 9 -4.23 3.46 6.25
CA ILE A 9 -3.89 4.80 5.79
C ILE A 9 -5.10 5.39 5.09
N PRO A 10 -5.69 6.48 5.62
CA PRO A 10 -6.73 7.20 4.90
C PRO A 10 -6.13 7.92 3.69
N LEU A 11 -6.82 7.84 2.55
CA LEU A 11 -6.36 8.44 1.32
C LEU A 11 -7.32 9.51 0.84
N VAL A 12 -6.78 10.66 0.46
CA VAL A 12 -7.52 11.67 -0.29
C VAL A 12 -7.56 11.30 -1.77
N SER A 13 -6.46 10.71 -2.27
CA SER A 13 -6.35 10.23 -3.64
C SER A 13 -5.51 8.96 -3.67
N ILE A 14 -5.92 7.98 -4.51
CA ILE A 14 -5.19 6.71 -4.64
C ILE A 14 -3.90 6.88 -5.43
N SER A 15 -3.79 7.91 -6.28
CA SER A 15 -2.62 8.13 -7.12
C SER A 15 -1.43 8.77 -6.40
N ASP A 16 -1.57 9.11 -5.12
CA ASP A 16 -0.53 9.79 -4.38
C ASP A 16 0.56 8.84 -3.90
N GLU A 17 1.75 9.40 -3.76
CA GLU A 17 2.85 8.69 -3.11
C GLU A 17 2.58 8.59 -1.61
N LEU A 18 2.66 7.38 -1.07
CA LEU A 18 2.46 7.10 0.34
C LEU A 18 3.79 7.01 1.05
N CYS A 19 3.88 7.70 2.19
CA CYS A 19 5.08 7.67 3.03
C CYS A 19 4.66 7.36 4.46
N PHE A 20 5.17 6.28 5.01
CA PHE A 20 4.87 5.89 6.39
C PHE A 20 5.99 5.03 6.96
N LYS A 21 5.98 4.88 8.28
CA LYS A 21 7.01 4.11 8.99
C LYS A 21 6.56 2.68 9.21
N LEU A 22 7.47 1.75 8.94
CA LEU A 22 7.32 0.33 9.23
C LEU A 22 8.49 -0.14 10.09
N PRO A 23 8.32 -1.24 10.84
CA PRO A 23 9.45 -1.86 11.52
C PRO A 23 10.58 -2.16 10.54
N GLN A 24 11.82 -2.00 10.98
CA GLN A 24 12.98 -2.26 10.14
C GLN A 24 12.96 -3.70 9.64
N GLY A 25 13.19 -3.87 8.34
CA GLY A 25 13.17 -5.19 7.70
C GLY A 25 11.78 -5.75 7.45
N ALA A 26 10.71 -4.99 7.70
CA ALA A 26 9.35 -5.44 7.42
C ALA A 26 9.14 -5.70 5.93
N LYS A 27 8.46 -6.78 5.61
CA LYS A 27 8.12 -7.15 4.23
C LYS A 27 6.63 -6.92 4.02
N VAL A 28 6.29 -6.04 3.08
CA VAL A 28 4.89 -5.84 2.66
C VAL A 28 4.47 -7.05 1.84
N VAL A 29 3.36 -7.68 2.24
CA VAL A 29 2.88 -8.90 1.62
C VAL A 29 1.54 -8.73 0.90
N PHE A 30 0.75 -7.75 1.31
CA PHE A 30 -0.57 -7.55 0.72
C PHE A 30 -1.05 -6.12 0.95
N VAL A 31 -1.81 -5.59 -0.01
CA VAL A 31 -2.47 -4.28 0.11
C VAL A 31 -3.95 -4.48 -0.21
N LYS A 32 -4.81 -3.98 0.66
CA LYS A 32 -6.26 -4.05 0.49
C LYS A 32 -6.83 -2.64 0.48
N PHE A 33 -7.69 -2.37 -0.47
CA PHE A 33 -8.43 -1.12 -0.55
C PHE A 33 -9.81 -1.31 0.07
N PHE A 34 -10.21 -0.35 0.90
CA PHE A 34 -11.53 -0.35 1.52
C PHE A 34 -12.16 1.04 1.38
N TYR A 35 -13.41 1.06 0.90
CA TYR A 35 -14.21 2.28 0.83
C TYR A 35 -15.25 2.25 1.92
N ASN A 36 -15.22 3.26 2.80
CA ASN A 36 -16.23 3.41 3.84
C ASN A 36 -17.33 4.37 3.35
N SER A 37 -18.50 3.84 3.04
CA SER A 37 -19.61 4.63 2.51
C SER A 37 -20.21 5.61 3.53
N TYR A 38 -20.04 5.36 4.82
CA TYR A 38 -20.55 6.24 5.87
C TYR A 38 -19.78 7.55 5.96
N ASP A 39 -18.48 7.49 5.83
CA ASP A 39 -17.59 8.64 5.98
C ASP A 39 -17.08 9.17 4.66
N ASP A 40 -17.44 8.55 3.55
CA ASP A 40 -16.91 8.84 2.21
C ASP A 40 -15.38 8.80 2.18
N ASN A 41 -14.78 7.89 2.96
CA ASN A 41 -13.36 7.77 3.12
C ASN A 41 -12.82 6.53 2.40
N ASN A 42 -11.71 6.72 1.71
CA ASN A 42 -10.92 5.64 1.14
C ASN A 42 -9.81 5.28 2.11
N ILE A 43 -9.70 4.00 2.44
CA ILE A 43 -8.67 3.51 3.36
C ILE A 43 -7.88 2.42 2.67
N ILE A 44 -6.56 2.50 2.72
CA ILE A 44 -5.67 1.42 2.31
C ILE A 44 -5.13 0.73 3.55
N TYR A 45 -5.26 -0.60 3.58
CA TYR A 45 -4.62 -1.45 4.56
C TYR A 45 -3.39 -2.07 3.96
N ILE A 46 -2.25 -1.87 4.60
CA ILE A 46 -0.98 -2.46 4.16
C ILE A 46 -0.58 -3.51 5.18
N TYR A 47 -0.55 -4.77 4.72
CA TYR A 47 -0.20 -5.91 5.56
C TYR A 47 1.29 -6.21 5.40
N PHE A 48 1.97 -6.40 6.50
CA PHE A 48 3.41 -6.63 6.50
C PHE A 48 3.82 -7.67 7.53
N GLU A 49 4.88 -8.39 7.20
CA GLU A 49 5.51 -9.36 8.09
C GLU A 49 6.77 -8.72 8.68
N TYR A 50 7.03 -8.99 9.95
CA TYR A 50 8.23 -8.50 10.62
C TYR A 50 8.66 -9.43 11.74
N GLU A 51 9.94 -9.34 12.12
CA GLU A 51 10.45 -10.07 13.26
C GLU A 51 10.30 -9.21 14.53
N GLU A 52 9.57 -9.74 15.50
CA GLU A 52 9.46 -9.09 16.80
C GLU A 52 10.74 -9.37 17.61
N GLN A 53 11.34 -8.29 18.11
CA GLN A 53 12.52 -8.41 18.95
C GLN A 53 12.13 -9.01 20.31
N MET A 54 12.90 -10.02 20.74
CA MET A 54 12.65 -10.72 22.00
C MET A 54 13.06 -9.89 23.22
N ASN A 55 13.80 -8.80 23.03
CA ASN A 55 14.20 -7.94 24.12
C ASN A 55 13.22 -6.76 24.26
N PRO A 56 12.39 -6.73 25.31
CA PRO A 56 11.41 -5.65 25.47
C PRO A 56 12.04 -4.27 25.72
N LYS A 57 13.34 -4.22 26.02
CA LYS A 57 14.08 -2.95 26.18
C LYS A 57 14.69 -2.46 24.88
N ALA A 58 14.70 -3.26 23.82
CA ALA A 58 15.16 -2.82 22.53
C ALA A 58 14.11 -1.91 21.89
N LYS A 59 14.49 -0.69 21.57
CA LYS A 59 13.62 0.21 20.82
C LYS A 59 13.34 -0.42 19.47
N LYS A 60 12.05 -0.52 19.10
CA LYS A 60 11.67 -0.87 17.73
C LYS A 60 12.20 0.22 16.81
N GLU A 61 13.19 -0.10 16.00
CA GLU A 61 13.60 0.80 14.95
C GLU A 61 12.58 0.75 13.84
N GLU A 62 11.97 1.89 13.60
CA GLU A 62 11.06 2.08 12.48
C GLU A 62 11.77 2.84 11.39
N LYS A 63 11.54 2.43 10.16
CA LYS A 63 12.12 3.06 8.98
C LYS A 63 11.02 3.63 8.11
N GLU A 64 11.19 4.87 7.67
CA GLU A 64 10.30 5.49 6.70
C GLU A 64 10.43 4.81 5.35
N ARG A 65 9.30 4.45 4.76
CA ARG A 65 9.25 3.79 3.45
C ARG A 65 8.24 4.50 2.57
N ARG A 66 8.55 4.56 1.28
CA ARG A 66 7.74 5.27 0.29
C ARG A 66 7.19 4.30 -0.73
N PHE A 67 5.90 4.43 -1.00
CA PHE A 67 5.17 3.57 -1.94
C PHE A 67 4.47 4.44 -2.97
N LYS A 68 4.45 3.94 -4.20
CA LYS A 68 3.72 4.57 -5.29
C LYS A 68 2.64 3.64 -5.75
N ILE A 69 1.41 4.15 -5.83
CA ILE A 69 0.26 3.39 -6.31
C ILE A 69 -0.07 3.89 -7.71
N ILE A 70 -0.12 2.98 -8.66
CA ILE A 70 -0.34 3.29 -10.07
C ILE A 70 -1.67 2.69 -10.49
N ASP A 71 -2.58 3.55 -10.98
CA ASP A 71 -3.81 3.12 -11.66
C ASP A 71 -3.44 2.65 -13.06
N THR A 72 -3.67 1.38 -13.36
CA THR A 72 -3.30 0.82 -14.67
C THR A 72 -4.03 1.46 -15.82
N SER A 73 -5.23 2.03 -15.59
CA SER A 73 -5.96 2.75 -16.65
C SER A 73 -5.28 4.04 -17.08
N GLU A 74 -4.42 4.60 -16.23
CA GLU A 74 -3.65 5.81 -16.55
C GLU A 74 -2.35 5.51 -17.29
N VAL A 75 -2.00 4.24 -17.44
CA VAL A 75 -0.78 3.83 -18.15
C VAL A 75 -1.07 3.80 -19.66
N THR A 76 -1.07 4.96 -20.27
CA THR A 76 -1.27 5.11 -21.74
C THR A 76 0.05 5.21 -22.48
N LYS A 77 1.10 5.59 -21.80
CA LYS A 77 2.50 5.63 -22.28
C LYS A 77 3.37 5.06 -21.17
N GLY A 78 4.62 4.81 -21.47
CA GLY A 78 5.55 4.34 -20.43
C GLY A 78 5.61 5.29 -19.24
N ILE A 79 5.49 4.75 -18.02
CA ILE A 79 5.67 5.49 -16.79
C ILE A 79 7.05 5.19 -16.25
N ASP A 80 7.78 6.23 -15.82
CA ASP A 80 9.09 6.04 -15.22
C ASP A 80 8.93 5.49 -13.79
N ILE A 81 9.36 4.25 -13.60
CA ILE A 81 9.39 3.59 -12.29
C ILE A 81 10.83 3.31 -11.86
N SER A 82 11.79 4.05 -12.40
CA SER A 82 13.20 3.92 -12.01
C SER A 82 13.36 4.18 -10.53
N GLY A 83 14.10 3.31 -9.84
CA GLY A 83 14.28 3.39 -8.40
C GLY A 83 13.15 2.80 -7.57
N TYR A 84 12.13 2.21 -8.22
CA TYR A 84 11.04 1.52 -7.55
C TYR A 84 11.05 0.03 -7.84
N GLY A 85 10.64 -0.77 -6.87
CA GLY A 85 10.48 -2.20 -7.02
C GLY A 85 9.01 -2.61 -6.86
N TYR A 86 8.56 -3.56 -7.66
CA TYR A 86 7.20 -4.08 -7.57
C TYR A 86 6.97 -4.78 -6.23
N VAL A 87 5.83 -4.49 -5.60
CA VAL A 87 5.45 -5.10 -4.33
C VAL A 87 4.24 -6.01 -4.51
N CYS A 88 3.12 -5.46 -4.97
CA CYS A 88 1.88 -6.21 -5.13
C CYS A 88 0.89 -5.42 -6.00
N SER A 89 -0.24 -6.03 -6.26
CA SER A 89 -1.36 -5.39 -6.95
C SER A 89 -2.65 -5.59 -6.15
N PHE A 90 -3.63 -4.74 -6.38
CA PHE A 90 -4.95 -4.91 -5.81
C PHE A 90 -6.02 -4.42 -6.77
N ILE A 91 -7.24 -4.90 -6.57
CA ILE A 91 -8.41 -4.58 -7.38
C ILE A 91 -9.41 -3.80 -6.54
N ARG A 92 -9.91 -2.71 -7.09
CA ARG A 92 -11.01 -1.95 -6.53
C ARG A 92 -12.25 -2.17 -7.38
N LYS A 93 -13.35 -2.61 -6.77
CA LYS A 93 -14.64 -2.65 -7.45
C LYS A 93 -15.30 -1.29 -7.30
N VAL A 94 -15.55 -0.63 -8.42
CA VAL A 94 -16.31 0.62 -8.45
C VAL A 94 -17.75 0.26 -8.75
N THR A 95 -18.60 0.31 -7.73
CA THR A 95 -20.05 0.13 -7.91
C THR A 95 -20.66 1.45 -8.34
N ALA A 96 -20.69 1.69 -9.65
CA ALA A 96 -21.62 2.66 -10.21
C ALA A 96 -22.84 1.86 -10.70
N ALA A 97 -24.03 2.34 -10.41
CA ALA A 97 -25.29 1.67 -10.79
C ALA A 97 -25.40 1.41 -12.30
N ASP A 98 -24.69 2.21 -13.11
CA ASP A 98 -24.69 2.14 -14.57
C ASP A 98 -23.55 1.32 -15.16
N LEU A 99 -22.61 0.83 -14.33
CA LEU A 99 -21.41 0.11 -14.80
C LEU A 99 -21.14 -1.07 -13.87
N PRO A 100 -21.92 -2.16 -13.95
CA PRO A 100 -21.89 -3.24 -12.95
C PRO A 100 -20.60 -4.05 -12.89
N ASN A 101 -19.60 -3.84 -13.76
CA ASN A 101 -18.37 -4.61 -13.79
C ASN A 101 -17.12 -3.73 -13.88
N ASN A 102 -17.18 -2.52 -13.32
CA ASN A 102 -16.04 -1.61 -13.38
C ASN A 102 -15.03 -1.96 -12.27
N GLU A 103 -14.04 -2.77 -12.65
CA GLU A 103 -12.91 -3.07 -11.79
C GLU A 103 -11.74 -2.17 -12.17
N LYS A 104 -11.15 -1.53 -11.17
CA LYS A 104 -9.89 -0.81 -11.33
C LYS A 104 -8.75 -1.62 -10.75
N HIS A 105 -7.67 -1.74 -11.52
CA HIS A 105 -6.48 -2.47 -11.12
C HIS A 105 -5.36 -1.50 -10.77
N TYR A 106 -4.75 -1.70 -9.62
CA TYR A 106 -3.66 -0.86 -9.13
C TYR A 106 -2.41 -1.69 -8.91
N LEU A 107 -1.27 -1.09 -9.23
CA LEU A 107 0.04 -1.65 -8.95
C LEU A 107 0.70 -0.86 -7.83
N VAL A 108 1.35 -1.56 -6.91
CA VAL A 108 2.06 -0.95 -5.80
C VAL A 108 3.55 -1.17 -5.97
N TYR A 109 4.31 -0.08 -5.99
CA TYR A 109 5.76 -0.07 -6.07
C TYR A 109 6.33 0.59 -4.85
N GLU A 110 7.47 0.11 -4.40
CA GLU A 110 8.20 0.70 -3.28
C GLU A 110 9.49 1.31 -3.76
N LYS A 111 9.79 2.52 -3.29
CA LYS A 111 11.06 3.19 -3.59
C LYS A 111 12.20 2.42 -2.96
N LYS A 112 13.18 2.03 -3.78
CA LYS A 112 14.38 1.35 -3.31
C LYS A 112 15.27 2.36 -2.61
N ASN A 113 15.69 2.02 -1.40
CA ASN A 113 16.73 2.78 -0.72
C ASN A 113 18.09 2.35 -1.24
N LEU A 114 18.77 3.29 -1.84
CA LEU A 114 20.16 3.11 -2.22
C LEU A 114 21.06 3.47 -1.05
#